data_eef21f24b1153ba67c9dbf6ccc955ba6
#
_entry.id   eef21f24b1153ba67c9dbf6ccc955ba6
#
_cell.length_a   1.000
_cell.length_b   1.000
_cell.length_c   1.000
_cell.angle_alpha   90.00
_cell.angle_beta   90.00
_cell.angle_gamma   90.00
#
_symmetry.space_group_name_H-M   'P 1'
#
loop_
_entity.id
_entity.type
_entity.pdbx_description
1 polymer ?
#
loop_
_entity_poly.entity_id
_entity_poly.type
_entity_poly.pdbx_seq_one_letter_code
_entity_poly.pdbx_strand_id
1 'polypeptide(L)'
;MILKDKHIILGITGSIAAYKAAYIIRGLVKKGAEVQVVITPAGKEFITPLTLSTLSSHPVISEFFSNRDGTWNSHVDLGLWADAMLIAPATASTIGKMANGIADNMLITTYLSCKAPVFVAPAMDLDMFAHPSTQQNLERLRSFGNRIIEPAEGELASHLVGKGRMEEPDKIIEVLEDFFSAQKLSLIHISEPTRRVVIS
;
A
#
# COMPACT_ATOMS: atom_id res chain seq x y z
N MET A 1 -3.10 -3.78 20.42
CA MET A 1 -3.28 -3.95 18.98
C MET A 1 -1.93 -3.72 18.30
N ILE A 2 -1.54 -4.58 17.37
CA ILE A 2 -0.19 -4.53 16.76
C ILE A 2 -0.01 -3.31 15.84
N LEU A 3 -1.09 -2.83 15.22
CA LEU A 3 -1.09 -1.65 14.35
C LEU A 3 -1.29 -0.32 15.10
N LYS A 4 -1.43 -0.34 16.43
CA LYS A 4 -1.59 0.87 17.22
C LYS A 4 -0.39 1.80 17.02
N ASP A 5 -0.69 3.08 16.74
CA ASP A 5 0.29 4.15 16.50
C ASP A 5 1.22 3.88 15.29
N LYS A 6 0.79 3.02 14.35
CA LYS A 6 1.48 2.79 13.08
C LYS A 6 0.99 3.76 12.02
N HIS A 7 1.93 4.33 11.29
CA HIS A 7 1.69 5.27 10.20
C HIS A 7 1.68 4.53 8.87
N ILE A 8 0.51 4.47 8.23
CA ILE A 8 0.32 3.73 6.98
C ILE A 8 -0.01 4.71 5.85
N ILE A 9 0.83 4.75 4.81
CA ILE A 9 0.44 5.39 3.55
C ILE A 9 -0.42 4.40 2.77
N LEU A 10 -1.64 4.80 2.41
CA LEU A 10 -2.50 4.04 1.51
C LEU A 10 -2.54 4.69 0.13
N GLY A 11 -1.90 4.05 -0.84
CA GLY A 11 -1.93 4.43 -2.24
C GLY A 11 -3.16 3.85 -2.94
N ILE A 12 -3.97 4.69 -3.58
CA ILE A 12 -5.18 4.26 -4.29
C ILE A 12 -5.04 4.61 -5.77
N THR A 13 -5.30 3.63 -6.65
CA THR A 13 -5.17 3.79 -8.09
C THR A 13 -6.49 3.52 -8.82
N GLY A 14 -6.54 3.82 -10.13
CA GLY A 14 -7.75 3.81 -10.93
C GLY A 14 -8.24 2.40 -11.28
N SER A 15 -8.95 1.78 -10.38
CA SER A 15 -9.59 0.48 -10.53
C SER A 15 -10.95 0.47 -9.86
N ILE A 16 -11.88 -0.33 -10.41
CA ILE A 16 -13.17 -0.56 -9.74
C ILE A 16 -12.99 -1.06 -8.30
N ALA A 17 -11.92 -1.81 -8.02
CA ALA A 17 -11.60 -2.28 -6.68
C ALA A 17 -11.27 -1.17 -5.67
N ALA A 18 -11.18 0.11 -6.10
CA ALA A 18 -10.94 1.25 -5.21
C ALA A 18 -12.01 1.40 -4.11
N TYR A 19 -13.25 0.91 -4.33
CA TYR A 19 -14.27 0.91 -3.26
C TYR A 19 -13.82 0.13 -2.01
N LYS A 20 -12.99 -0.91 -2.17
CA LYS A 20 -12.46 -1.69 -1.05
C LYS A 20 -11.51 -0.87 -0.16
N ALA A 21 -10.91 0.20 -0.68
CA ALA A 21 -10.05 1.09 0.10
C ALA A 21 -10.78 1.71 1.31
N ALA A 22 -12.09 1.98 1.18
CA ALA A 22 -12.90 2.44 2.29
C ALA A 22 -12.93 1.45 3.46
N TYR A 23 -13.03 0.16 3.17
CA TYR A 23 -13.00 -0.91 4.19
C TYR A 23 -11.58 -1.07 4.77
N ILE A 24 -10.55 -0.97 3.94
CA ILE A 24 -9.14 -1.02 4.40
C ILE A 24 -8.88 0.13 5.38
N ILE A 25 -9.24 1.37 5.04
CA ILE A 25 -9.05 2.53 5.93
C ILE A 25 -9.76 2.28 7.27
N ARG A 26 -11.04 1.92 7.23
CA ARG A 26 -11.81 1.67 8.46
C ARG A 26 -11.20 0.55 9.31
N GLY A 27 -10.74 -0.53 8.68
CA GLY A 27 -10.11 -1.63 9.38
C GLY A 27 -8.80 -1.23 10.05
N LEU A 28 -7.94 -0.49 9.35
CA LEU A 28 -6.68 0.02 9.88
C LEU A 28 -6.90 1.00 11.04
N VAL A 29 -7.80 1.98 10.86
CA VAL A 29 -8.13 2.97 11.90
C VAL A 29 -8.71 2.30 13.15
N LYS A 30 -9.61 1.30 13.00
CA LYS A 30 -10.14 0.53 14.14
C LYS A 30 -9.05 -0.22 14.91
N LYS A 31 -7.96 -0.58 14.25
CA LYS A 31 -6.78 -1.23 14.85
C LYS A 31 -5.76 -0.22 15.40
N GLY A 32 -6.09 1.06 15.37
CA GLY A 32 -5.29 2.15 15.94
C GLY A 32 -4.18 2.69 15.05
N ALA A 33 -4.19 2.34 13.75
CA ALA A 33 -3.26 2.93 12.81
C ALA A 33 -3.69 4.33 12.36
N GLU A 34 -2.72 5.18 12.06
CA GLU A 34 -2.90 6.44 11.35
C GLU A 34 -2.77 6.17 9.84
N VAL A 35 -3.75 6.64 9.05
CA VAL A 35 -3.78 6.36 7.60
C VAL A 35 -3.73 7.66 6.81
N GLN A 36 -2.67 7.85 6.04
CA GLN A 36 -2.55 8.92 5.07
C GLN A 36 -2.83 8.39 3.67
N VAL A 37 -3.87 8.90 3.03
CA VAL A 37 -4.24 8.49 1.67
C VAL A 37 -3.50 9.33 0.63
N VAL A 38 -2.88 8.63 -0.34
CA VAL A 38 -2.32 9.22 -1.56
C VAL A 38 -3.04 8.59 -2.76
N ILE A 39 -3.78 9.38 -3.52
CA ILE A 39 -4.60 8.89 -4.63
C ILE A 39 -4.08 9.39 -5.97
N THR A 40 -4.08 8.52 -6.97
CA THR A 40 -3.76 8.93 -8.34
C THR A 40 -4.90 9.72 -8.98
N PRO A 41 -4.65 10.56 -10.00
CA PRO A 41 -5.72 11.22 -10.76
C PRO A 41 -6.81 10.24 -11.23
N ALA A 42 -6.42 9.10 -11.79
CA ALA A 42 -7.36 8.06 -12.21
C ALA A 42 -8.13 7.42 -11.03
N GLY A 43 -7.55 7.36 -9.83
CA GLY A 43 -8.23 6.84 -8.64
C GLY A 43 -9.42 7.69 -8.22
N LYS A 44 -9.35 9.01 -8.43
CA LYS A 44 -10.43 9.96 -8.10
C LYS A 44 -11.71 9.73 -8.91
N GLU A 45 -11.60 9.09 -10.07
CA GLU A 45 -12.76 8.73 -10.90
C GLU A 45 -13.57 7.54 -10.32
N PHE A 46 -12.96 6.74 -9.44
CA PHE A 46 -13.59 5.56 -8.84
C PHE A 46 -14.05 5.76 -7.41
N ILE A 47 -13.37 6.62 -6.65
CA ILE A 47 -13.74 6.93 -5.27
C ILE A 47 -13.36 8.38 -4.94
N THR A 48 -14.26 9.10 -4.26
CA THR A 48 -14.04 10.52 -4.01
C THR A 48 -13.05 10.76 -2.87
N PRO A 49 -12.20 11.81 -2.98
CA PRO A 49 -11.34 12.25 -1.88
C PRO A 49 -12.13 12.56 -0.61
N LEU A 50 -13.35 13.08 -0.73
CA LEU A 50 -14.23 13.39 0.42
C LEU A 50 -14.55 12.13 1.23
N THR A 51 -14.90 11.02 0.57
CA THR A 51 -15.15 9.75 1.26
C THR A 51 -13.92 9.28 2.01
N LEU A 52 -12.76 9.33 1.36
CA LEU A 52 -11.51 8.84 1.91
C LEU A 52 -10.99 9.69 3.07
N SER A 53 -11.08 11.02 2.96
CA SER A 53 -10.67 11.94 4.04
C SER A 53 -11.57 11.83 5.28
N THR A 54 -12.86 11.62 5.07
CA THR A 54 -13.80 11.39 6.17
C THR A 54 -13.49 10.10 6.93
N LEU A 55 -13.08 9.05 6.23
CA LEU A 55 -12.76 7.75 6.84
C LEU A 55 -11.40 7.72 7.53
N SER A 56 -10.40 8.39 6.96
CA SER A 56 -9.03 8.45 7.49
C SER A 56 -8.83 9.55 8.52
N SER A 57 -9.73 10.55 8.57
CA SER A 57 -9.59 11.79 9.34
C SER A 57 -8.40 12.66 8.91
N HIS A 58 -7.87 12.42 7.71
CA HIS A 58 -6.76 13.18 7.12
C HIS A 58 -7.11 13.66 5.71
N PRO A 59 -6.61 14.83 5.29
CA PRO A 59 -6.74 15.28 3.90
C PRO A 59 -6.13 14.26 2.94
N VAL A 60 -6.80 14.02 1.80
CA VAL A 60 -6.28 13.15 0.75
C VAL A 60 -5.28 13.92 -0.11
N ILE A 61 -4.13 13.33 -0.36
CA ILE A 61 -3.08 13.90 -1.20
C ILE A 61 -3.19 13.28 -2.60
N SER A 62 -3.27 14.13 -3.63
CA SER A 62 -3.29 13.68 -5.02
C SER A 62 -2.32 14.42 -5.91
N GLU A 63 -2.01 15.67 -5.56
CA GLU A 63 -1.20 16.56 -6.37
C GLU A 63 0.03 17.02 -5.57
N PHE A 64 1.09 17.40 -6.29
CA PHE A 64 2.29 18.00 -5.67
C PHE A 64 1.97 19.35 -5.05
N PHE A 65 1.12 20.13 -5.70
CA PHE A 65 0.78 21.49 -5.28
C PHE A 65 -0.69 21.56 -4.91
N SER A 66 -0.98 21.88 -3.65
CA SER A 66 -2.35 22.04 -3.15
C SER A 66 -2.95 23.39 -3.52
N ASN A 67 -2.13 24.43 -3.53
CA ASN A 67 -2.47 25.82 -3.84
C ASN A 67 -1.41 26.42 -4.77
N ARG A 68 -1.74 27.59 -5.36
CA ARG A 68 -0.79 28.35 -6.19
C ARG A 68 0.02 29.39 -5.39
N ASP A 69 0.20 29.16 -4.10
CA ASP A 69 0.87 30.04 -3.13
C ASP A 69 2.32 29.61 -2.80
N GLY A 70 2.84 28.59 -3.49
CA GLY A 70 4.16 28.03 -3.23
C GLY A 70 4.16 26.91 -2.18
N THR A 71 3.01 26.57 -1.58
CA THR A 71 2.89 25.39 -0.73
C THR A 71 2.83 24.13 -1.58
N TRP A 72 3.51 23.08 -1.12
CA TRP A 72 3.55 21.79 -1.83
C TRP A 72 3.49 20.62 -0.86
N ASN A 73 3.02 19.50 -1.35
CA ASN A 73 2.99 18.26 -0.57
C ASN A 73 4.34 17.56 -0.68
N SER A 74 5.06 17.45 0.42
CA SER A 74 6.38 16.83 0.45
C SER A 74 6.27 15.32 0.40
N HIS A 75 6.64 14.71 -0.72
CA HIS A 75 6.75 13.26 -0.87
C HIS A 75 7.85 12.66 0.01
N VAL A 76 8.89 13.45 0.32
CA VAL A 76 9.97 13.03 1.21
C VAL A 76 9.46 12.90 2.64
N ASP A 77 8.74 13.91 3.14
CA ASP A 77 8.19 13.88 4.51
C ASP A 77 7.19 12.74 4.67
N LEU A 78 6.36 12.48 3.66
CA LEU A 78 5.46 11.32 3.63
C LEU A 78 6.24 10.00 3.71
N GLY A 79 7.30 9.87 2.92
CA GLY A 79 8.14 8.67 2.92
C GLY A 79 8.88 8.44 4.25
N LEU A 80 9.23 9.51 4.96
CA LEU A 80 9.87 9.46 6.28
C LEU A 80 8.86 9.20 7.41
N TRP A 81 7.64 9.70 7.27
CA TRP A 81 6.57 9.51 8.25
C TRP A 81 6.06 8.07 8.31
N ALA A 82 6.08 7.35 7.19
CA ALA A 82 5.46 6.04 7.06
C ALA A 82 6.22 4.92 7.78
N ASP A 83 5.49 4.09 8.51
CA ASP A 83 5.95 2.76 8.99
C ASP A 83 5.75 1.67 7.92
N ALA A 84 4.76 1.85 7.03
CA ALA A 84 4.52 1.01 5.85
C ALA A 84 3.78 1.78 4.76
N MET A 85 3.95 1.36 3.50
CA MET A 85 3.19 1.84 2.37
C MET A 85 2.40 0.68 1.75
N LEU A 86 1.09 0.83 1.65
CA LEU A 86 0.19 -0.12 1.00
C LEU A 86 -0.39 0.50 -0.26
N ILE A 87 -0.24 -0.14 -1.41
CA ILE A 87 -0.86 0.28 -2.66
C ILE A 87 -1.99 -0.69 -2.99
N ALA A 88 -3.22 -0.26 -2.76
CA ALA A 88 -4.43 -1.08 -2.87
C ALA A 88 -5.65 -0.23 -3.27
N PRO A 89 -6.18 -0.45 -4.49
CA PRO A 89 -5.71 -1.35 -5.53
C PRO A 89 -4.46 -0.85 -6.27
N ALA A 90 -3.63 -1.77 -6.78
CA ALA A 90 -2.52 -1.47 -7.67
C ALA A 90 -2.85 -1.94 -9.09
N THR A 91 -3.05 -1.00 -10.01
CA THR A 91 -3.30 -1.30 -11.43
C THR A 91 -2.04 -1.72 -12.17
N ALA A 92 -2.17 -2.37 -13.32
CA ALA A 92 -1.04 -2.70 -14.21
C ALA A 92 -0.21 -1.47 -14.56
N SER A 93 -0.85 -0.32 -14.82
CA SER A 93 -0.17 0.95 -15.09
C SER A 93 0.71 1.38 -13.91
N THR A 94 0.17 1.36 -12.69
CA THR A 94 0.92 1.73 -11.49
C THR A 94 2.07 0.77 -11.23
N ILE A 95 1.84 -0.54 -11.33
CA ILE A 95 2.88 -1.58 -11.19
C ILE A 95 4.01 -1.36 -12.20
N GLY A 96 3.66 -1.08 -13.46
CA GLY A 96 4.65 -0.78 -14.50
C GLY A 96 5.47 0.48 -14.21
N LYS A 97 4.82 1.56 -13.74
CA LYS A 97 5.50 2.80 -13.35
C LYS A 97 6.43 2.60 -12.17
N MET A 98 5.97 1.91 -11.14
CA MET A 98 6.80 1.56 -9.96
C MET A 98 8.03 0.75 -10.37
N ALA A 99 7.84 -0.30 -11.18
CA ALA A 99 8.90 -1.18 -11.62
C ALA A 99 9.96 -0.47 -12.47
N ASN A 100 9.59 0.60 -13.18
CA ASN A 100 10.48 1.33 -14.09
C ASN A 100 10.84 2.74 -13.61
N GLY A 101 10.45 3.13 -12.40
CA GLY A 101 10.80 4.42 -11.79
C GLY A 101 10.18 5.63 -12.50
N ILE A 102 8.97 5.50 -13.08
CA ILE A 102 8.30 6.58 -13.82
C ILE A 102 7.50 7.44 -12.84
N ALA A 103 8.14 8.47 -12.30
CA ALA A 103 7.59 9.36 -11.26
C ALA A 103 6.73 10.49 -11.84
N ASP A 104 5.64 10.15 -12.52
CA ASP A 104 4.76 11.11 -13.20
C ASP A 104 3.55 11.56 -12.35
N ASN A 105 3.44 11.10 -11.11
CA ASN A 105 2.39 11.48 -10.18
C ASN A 105 2.87 11.38 -8.72
N MET A 106 2.09 11.97 -7.82
CA MET A 106 2.44 12.06 -6.39
C MET A 106 2.63 10.67 -5.75
N LEU A 107 1.81 9.67 -6.12
CA LEU A 107 1.90 8.33 -5.53
C LEU A 107 3.24 7.65 -5.86
N ILE A 108 3.63 7.64 -7.14
CA ILE A 108 4.89 6.99 -7.56
C ILE A 108 6.10 7.75 -7.00
N THR A 109 6.04 9.08 -6.96
CA THR A 109 7.13 9.88 -6.38
C THR A 109 7.28 9.58 -4.89
N THR A 110 6.18 9.46 -4.15
CA THR A 110 6.19 9.05 -2.74
C THR A 110 6.75 7.63 -2.59
N TYR A 111 6.35 6.69 -3.45
CA TYR A 111 6.88 5.33 -3.45
C TYR A 111 8.41 5.32 -3.61
N LEU A 112 8.94 6.06 -4.57
CA LEU A 112 10.39 6.12 -4.83
C LEU A 112 11.19 6.77 -3.69
N SER A 113 10.54 7.59 -2.85
CA SER A 113 11.15 8.24 -1.68
C SER A 113 10.94 7.44 -0.39
N CYS A 114 10.03 6.47 -0.39
CA CYS A 114 9.63 5.73 0.80
C CYS A 114 10.71 4.70 1.19
N LYS A 115 11.15 4.76 2.45
CA LYS A 115 12.08 3.78 3.02
C LYS A 115 11.37 2.66 3.80
N ALA A 116 10.09 2.87 4.09
CA ALA A 116 9.27 1.88 4.76
C ALA A 116 8.95 0.68 3.84
N PRO A 117 8.65 -0.49 4.40
CA PRO A 117 8.19 -1.64 3.63
C PRO A 117 6.98 -1.31 2.77
N VAL A 118 7.01 -1.76 1.51
CA VAL A 118 5.93 -1.49 0.55
C VAL A 118 5.18 -2.79 0.23
N PHE A 119 3.86 -2.71 0.34
CA PHE A 119 2.91 -3.78 0.03
C PHE A 119 2.09 -3.38 -1.19
N VAL A 120 1.92 -4.30 -2.11
CA VAL A 120 1.24 -4.04 -3.39
C VAL A 120 0.14 -5.08 -3.56
N ALA A 121 -1.10 -4.62 -3.67
CA ALA A 121 -2.28 -5.46 -3.90
C ALA A 121 -2.78 -5.26 -5.35
N PRO A 122 -2.37 -6.12 -6.30
CA PRO A 122 -2.78 -6.01 -7.69
C PRO A 122 -4.30 -6.13 -7.88
N ALA A 123 -4.83 -5.36 -8.83
CA ALA A 123 -6.23 -5.42 -9.23
C ALA A 123 -6.34 -5.12 -10.73
N MET A 124 -6.69 -6.12 -11.53
CA MET A 124 -6.86 -6.01 -12.97
C MET A 124 -7.59 -7.22 -13.54
N ASP A 125 -7.95 -7.17 -14.81
CA ASP A 125 -8.54 -8.32 -15.50
C ASP A 125 -7.53 -9.48 -15.59
N LEU A 126 -8.05 -10.71 -15.74
CA LEU A 126 -7.23 -11.93 -15.70
C LEU A 126 -6.14 -11.96 -16.77
N ASP A 127 -6.46 -11.53 -18.00
CA ASP A 127 -5.51 -11.54 -19.11
C ASP A 127 -4.43 -10.46 -18.91
N MET A 128 -4.80 -9.31 -18.33
CA MET A 128 -3.84 -8.29 -17.93
C MET A 128 -2.91 -8.80 -16.83
N PHE A 129 -3.44 -9.55 -15.86
CA PHE A 129 -2.63 -10.13 -14.79
C PHE A 129 -1.67 -11.19 -15.32
N ALA A 130 -2.15 -12.07 -16.22
CA ALA A 130 -1.35 -13.12 -16.84
C ALA A 130 -0.35 -12.59 -17.87
N HIS A 131 -0.51 -11.34 -18.35
CA HIS A 131 0.34 -10.79 -19.39
C HIS A 131 1.82 -10.79 -18.98
N PRO A 132 2.75 -11.22 -19.86
CA PRO A 132 4.17 -11.33 -19.52
C PRO A 132 4.77 -10.05 -18.95
N SER A 133 4.41 -8.87 -19.47
CA SER A 133 4.91 -7.59 -18.95
C SER A 133 4.45 -7.34 -17.51
N THR A 134 3.22 -7.70 -17.14
CA THR A 134 2.72 -7.56 -15.79
C THR A 134 3.48 -8.49 -14.84
N GLN A 135 3.68 -9.74 -15.24
CA GLN A 135 4.43 -10.71 -14.43
C GLN A 135 5.89 -10.28 -14.24
N GLN A 136 6.56 -9.81 -15.31
CA GLN A 136 7.93 -9.29 -15.24
C GLN A 136 8.02 -8.07 -14.30
N ASN A 137 7.06 -7.15 -14.37
CA ASN A 137 7.02 -5.99 -13.49
C ASN A 137 6.81 -6.39 -12.01
N LEU A 138 5.95 -7.37 -11.74
CA LEU A 138 5.74 -7.90 -10.39
C LEU A 138 7.01 -8.56 -9.84
N GLU A 139 7.70 -9.39 -10.65
CA GLU A 139 8.98 -9.99 -10.27
C GLU A 139 10.05 -8.93 -9.99
N ARG A 140 10.09 -7.88 -10.82
CA ARG A 140 11.00 -6.76 -10.60
C ARG A 140 10.70 -6.03 -9.29
N LEU A 141 9.42 -5.79 -8.97
CA LEU A 141 9.03 -5.21 -7.68
C LEU A 141 9.43 -6.11 -6.51
N ARG A 142 9.26 -7.44 -6.63
CA ARG A 142 9.75 -8.39 -5.61
C ARG A 142 11.27 -8.29 -5.42
N SER A 143 12.01 -8.16 -6.50
CA SER A 143 13.48 -8.01 -6.43
C SER A 143 13.92 -6.70 -5.76
N PHE A 144 13.07 -5.66 -5.75
CA PHE A 144 13.28 -4.42 -5.01
C PHE A 144 12.90 -4.54 -3.52
N GLY A 145 12.39 -5.70 -3.08
CA GLY A 145 11.94 -5.91 -1.70
C GLY A 145 10.47 -5.57 -1.45
N ASN A 146 9.70 -5.23 -2.50
CA ASN A 146 8.27 -5.02 -2.34
C ASN A 146 7.53 -6.34 -2.10
N ARG A 147 6.51 -6.30 -1.26
CA ARG A 147 5.68 -7.46 -0.89
C ARG A 147 4.42 -7.46 -1.73
N ILE A 148 4.30 -8.41 -2.62
CA ILE A 148 3.11 -8.56 -3.46
C ILE A 148 2.08 -9.37 -2.68
N ILE A 149 0.91 -8.78 -2.44
CA ILE A 149 -0.27 -9.47 -1.90
C ILE A 149 -0.96 -10.10 -3.11
N GLU A 150 -0.90 -11.42 -3.20
CA GLU A 150 -1.45 -12.14 -4.35
C GLU A 150 -2.94 -11.82 -4.53
N PRO A 151 -3.39 -11.54 -5.77
CA PRO A 151 -4.79 -11.34 -6.02
C PRO A 151 -5.59 -12.63 -5.81
N ALA A 152 -6.82 -12.46 -5.32
CA ALA A 152 -7.75 -13.57 -5.16
C ALA A 152 -8.26 -14.08 -6.52
N GLU A 153 -8.68 -15.34 -6.52
CA GLU A 153 -9.46 -15.92 -7.61
C GLU A 153 -10.94 -15.66 -7.39
N GLY A 154 -11.67 -15.39 -8.46
CA GLY A 154 -13.11 -15.18 -8.41
C GLY A 154 -13.65 -14.46 -9.64
N GLU A 155 -14.91 -14.09 -9.59
CA GLU A 155 -15.54 -13.31 -10.64
C GLU A 155 -14.97 -11.88 -10.63
N LEU A 156 -14.58 -11.43 -11.83
CA LEU A 156 -14.06 -10.10 -12.09
C LEU A 156 -15.19 -9.16 -12.58
N ALA A 157 -14.91 -7.87 -12.66
CA ALA A 157 -15.88 -6.90 -13.19
C ALA A 157 -16.25 -7.16 -14.68
N SER A 158 -15.41 -7.89 -15.39
CA SER A 158 -15.64 -8.38 -16.76
C SER A 158 -16.55 -9.62 -16.83
N HIS A 159 -17.06 -10.12 -15.70
CA HIS A 159 -17.79 -11.39 -15.55
C HIS A 159 -16.97 -12.65 -15.87
N LEU A 160 -15.68 -12.50 -16.14
CA LEU A 160 -14.75 -13.62 -16.25
C LEU A 160 -14.35 -14.10 -14.85
N VAL A 161 -14.06 -15.38 -14.72
CA VAL A 161 -13.60 -15.99 -13.45
C VAL A 161 -12.12 -16.34 -13.57
N GLY A 162 -11.32 -15.81 -12.66
CA GLY A 162 -9.88 -16.07 -12.65
C GLY A 162 -9.12 -15.25 -11.62
N LYS A 163 -7.79 -15.30 -11.71
CA LYS A 163 -6.86 -14.57 -10.85
C LYS A 163 -6.69 -13.13 -11.36
N GLY A 164 -6.89 -12.14 -10.50
CA GLY A 164 -6.76 -10.71 -10.86
C GLY A 164 -7.57 -9.80 -9.94
N ARG A 165 -8.51 -10.37 -9.20
CA ARG A 165 -9.32 -9.65 -8.21
C ARG A 165 -8.44 -9.24 -7.02
N MET A 166 -8.47 -7.95 -6.64
CA MET A 166 -7.78 -7.51 -5.43
C MET A 166 -8.22 -8.34 -4.23
N GLU A 167 -7.28 -8.77 -3.43
CA GLU A 167 -7.54 -9.52 -2.19
C GLU A 167 -8.51 -8.77 -1.26
N GLU A 168 -9.18 -9.48 -0.38
CA GLU A 168 -10.17 -8.91 0.51
C GLU A 168 -9.53 -8.02 1.59
N PRO A 169 -10.19 -6.91 1.98
CA PRO A 169 -9.66 -5.95 2.93
C PRO A 169 -9.14 -6.55 4.23
N ASP A 170 -9.87 -7.50 4.81
CA ASP A 170 -9.48 -8.14 6.07
C ASP A 170 -8.17 -8.92 5.94
N LYS A 171 -7.99 -9.65 4.83
CA LYS A 171 -6.74 -10.38 4.56
C LYS A 171 -5.57 -9.46 4.27
N ILE A 172 -5.79 -8.34 3.57
CA ILE A 172 -4.76 -7.31 3.35
C ILE A 172 -4.29 -6.75 4.70
N ILE A 173 -5.21 -6.46 5.61
CA ILE A 173 -4.90 -5.96 6.94
C ILE A 173 -4.15 -7.02 7.77
N GLU A 174 -4.56 -8.28 7.69
CA GLU A 174 -3.89 -9.41 8.34
C GLU A 174 -2.42 -9.52 7.90
N VAL A 175 -2.13 -9.38 6.61
CA VAL A 175 -0.74 -9.37 6.08
C VAL A 175 0.10 -8.27 6.72
N LEU A 176 -0.46 -7.09 6.94
CA LEU A 176 0.23 -6.00 7.63
C LEU A 176 0.44 -6.32 9.11
N GLU A 177 -0.56 -6.88 9.80
CA GLU A 177 -0.45 -7.29 11.21
C GLU A 177 0.63 -8.36 11.40
N ASP A 178 0.67 -9.35 10.54
CA ASP A 178 1.67 -10.43 10.58
C ASP A 178 3.08 -9.87 10.39
N PHE A 179 3.23 -8.94 9.44
CA PHE A 179 4.51 -8.28 9.21
C PHE A 179 5.01 -7.53 10.46
N PHE A 180 4.17 -6.68 11.06
CA PHE A 180 4.56 -5.92 12.25
C PHE A 180 4.73 -6.81 13.48
N SER A 181 4.00 -7.91 13.57
CA SER A 181 4.16 -8.91 14.64
C SER A 181 5.52 -9.60 14.55
N ALA A 182 5.92 -10.04 13.35
CA ALA A 182 7.22 -10.66 13.11
C ALA A 182 8.38 -9.69 13.39
N GLN A 183 8.23 -8.41 12.98
CA GLN A 183 9.22 -7.37 13.25
C GLN A 183 9.41 -7.13 14.76
N LYS A 184 8.32 -7.11 15.52
CA LYS A 184 8.37 -6.95 16.99
C LYS A 184 9.09 -8.12 17.65
N LEU A 185 8.83 -9.35 17.23
CA LEU A 185 9.50 -10.55 17.75
C LEU A 185 11.01 -10.54 17.47
N SER A 186 11.43 -10.13 16.27
CA SER A 186 12.84 -10.05 15.92
C SER A 186 13.60 -9.03 16.79
N LEU A 187 12.98 -7.89 17.10
CA LEU A 187 13.57 -6.87 17.98
C LEU A 187 13.73 -7.36 19.43
N ILE A 188 12.79 -8.17 19.93
CA ILE A 188 12.88 -8.77 21.27
C ILE A 188 14.06 -9.75 21.35
N HIS A 189 14.27 -10.59 20.34
CA HIS A 189 15.40 -11.55 20.31
C HIS A 189 16.78 -10.86 20.23
N ILE A 190 16.89 -9.70 19.63
CA ILE A 190 18.14 -8.93 19.54
C ILE A 190 18.45 -8.23 20.88
N SER A 191 17.43 -7.91 21.67
CA SER A 191 17.56 -7.16 22.94
C SER A 191 17.76 -8.04 24.16
N GLU A 192 17.64 -9.38 24.08
CA GLU A 192 18.04 -10.29 25.17
C GLU A 192 19.55 -10.54 25.15
N PRO A 193 20.32 -9.97 26.10
CA PRO A 193 21.72 -10.33 26.23
C PRO A 193 21.81 -11.78 26.70
N THR A 194 22.57 -12.60 25.99
CA THR A 194 22.93 -13.97 26.39
C THR A 194 23.43 -13.96 27.82
N ARG A 195 22.61 -14.36 28.78
CA ARG A 195 23.03 -14.60 30.15
C ARG A 195 24.01 -15.77 30.12
N ARG A 196 25.31 -15.49 30.04
CA ARG A 196 26.34 -16.48 30.29
C ARG A 196 26.14 -16.98 31.71
N VAL A 197 25.68 -18.22 31.85
CA VAL A 197 25.77 -18.98 33.11
C VAL A 197 27.26 -19.28 33.29
N VAL A 198 27.92 -18.55 34.18
CA VAL A 198 29.24 -18.95 34.69
C VAL A 198 28.95 -20.00 35.76
N ILE A 199 29.20 -21.26 35.42
CA ILE A 199 29.24 -22.34 36.39
C ILE A 199 30.66 -22.32 36.99
N SER A 200 30.77 -21.96 38.24
CA SER A 200 31.95 -22.14 39.07
C SER A 200 32.07 -23.56 39.60
#